data_35462aed23368c40c8eb7528a8b5ef9c
#
_entry.id   35462aed23368c40c8eb7528a8b5ef9c
#
_cell.length_a   1.000
_cell.length_b   1.000
_cell.length_c   1.000
_cell.angle_alpha   90.00
_cell.angle_beta   90.00
_cell.angle_gamma   90.00
#
_symmetry.space_group_name_H-M   'P 1'
#
loop_
_entity.id
_entity.type
_entity.pdbx_description
1 polymer ?
#
loop_
_entity_poly.entity_id
_entity_poly.type
_entity_poly.pdbx_seq_one_letter_code
_entity_poly.pdbx_strand_id
1 'polypeptide(L)'
;MSNIFKVSKKLSITKTKFSGLVIYKRETFTDKRGYFRELFLKRDLDKKFVFEYYSLSKKNVLRGLHLQLKKPQGKLITVLSGKIFDVALDCRRESKTFGKFYTAELSEKENTSLYIPEGFAHGFCSLANNTLLHYRCTNYRDKNSETGIYWKDKDLAINWPKKKFFVSSKDKKNILFKNFLNSKIFKEIKF
;
A
#
# COMPACT_ATOMS: atom_id res chain seq x y z
N MET A 1 -17.03 27.55 -25.68
CA MET A 1 -17.80 26.94 -24.59
C MET A 1 -17.64 25.44 -24.60
N SER A 2 -17.44 24.85 -23.43
CA SER A 2 -17.53 23.41 -23.09
C SER A 2 -16.63 22.42 -23.80
N ASN A 3 -15.33 22.41 -23.46
CA ASN A 3 -14.60 21.15 -23.34
C ASN A 3 -14.60 20.75 -21.86
N ILE A 4 -15.77 20.40 -21.36
CA ILE A 4 -15.95 19.75 -20.06
C ILE A 4 -15.38 18.34 -20.20
N PHE A 5 -14.30 18.10 -19.49
CA PHE A 5 -13.62 16.86 -19.18
C PHE A 5 -14.28 15.61 -19.80
N LYS A 6 -13.72 15.12 -20.91
CA LYS A 6 -14.03 13.76 -21.35
C LYS A 6 -13.61 12.82 -20.22
N VAL A 7 -14.60 12.26 -19.54
CA VAL A 7 -14.35 11.21 -18.52
C VAL A 7 -13.49 10.13 -19.17
N SER A 8 -12.33 9.87 -18.59
CA SER A 8 -11.37 8.90 -19.12
C SER A 8 -12.05 7.56 -19.35
N LYS A 9 -12.02 7.08 -20.59
CA LYS A 9 -12.41 5.70 -20.95
C LYS A 9 -11.27 4.70 -20.76
N LYS A 10 -10.08 5.15 -20.40
CA LYS A 10 -8.88 4.28 -20.31
C LYS A 10 -8.49 4.05 -18.85
N LEU A 11 -9.10 3.04 -18.25
CA LEU A 11 -8.63 2.38 -17.05
C LEU A 11 -7.95 1.07 -17.45
N SER A 12 -6.69 0.88 -17.05
CA SER A 12 -6.02 -0.41 -17.10
C SER A 12 -6.01 -1.03 -15.72
N ILE A 13 -6.50 -2.27 -15.63
CA ILE A 13 -6.55 -3.05 -14.38
C ILE A 13 -5.63 -4.25 -14.55
N THR A 14 -4.56 -4.32 -13.76
CA THR A 14 -3.62 -5.44 -13.75
C THR A 14 -3.80 -6.25 -12.49
N LYS A 15 -4.33 -7.46 -12.61
CA LYS A 15 -4.39 -8.45 -11.53
C LYS A 15 -3.01 -9.06 -11.34
N THR A 16 -2.54 -9.14 -10.10
CA THR A 16 -1.29 -9.80 -9.77
C THR A 16 -1.53 -11.29 -9.47
N LYS A 17 -0.46 -12.05 -9.25
CA LYS A 17 -0.55 -13.43 -8.76
C LYS A 17 -1.06 -13.53 -7.31
N PHE A 18 -1.10 -12.43 -6.59
CA PHE A 18 -1.62 -12.33 -5.21
C PHE A 18 -3.12 -12.03 -5.28
N SER A 19 -3.94 -12.96 -4.83
CA SER A 19 -5.40 -12.81 -4.90
C SER A 19 -5.89 -11.51 -4.27
N GLY A 20 -6.62 -10.70 -5.02
CA GLY A 20 -7.17 -9.42 -4.58
C GLY A 20 -6.21 -8.23 -4.62
N LEU A 21 -4.91 -8.44 -4.82
CA LEU A 21 -3.94 -7.36 -4.98
C LEU A 21 -3.92 -6.90 -6.43
N VAL A 22 -4.31 -5.65 -6.69
CA VAL A 22 -4.62 -5.14 -8.03
C VAL A 22 -4.01 -3.77 -8.26
N ILE A 23 -3.46 -3.56 -9.45
CA ILE A 23 -2.93 -2.28 -9.91
C ILE A 23 -3.97 -1.62 -10.83
N TYR A 24 -4.26 -0.35 -10.55
CA TYR A 24 -5.13 0.53 -11.36
C TYR A 24 -4.28 1.62 -11.97
N LYS A 25 -4.21 1.68 -13.29
CA LYS A 25 -3.56 2.78 -14.01
C LYS A 25 -4.62 3.58 -14.76
N ARG A 26 -4.65 4.89 -14.49
CA ARG A 26 -5.62 5.83 -15.08
C ARG A 26 -4.93 6.82 -15.99
N GLU A 27 -5.72 7.40 -16.89
CA GLU A 27 -5.27 8.46 -17.78
C GLU A 27 -4.92 9.73 -17.00
N THR A 28 -3.96 10.46 -17.52
CA THR A 28 -3.61 11.81 -17.07
C THR A 28 -3.99 12.78 -18.17
N PHE A 29 -4.81 13.77 -17.86
CA PHE A 29 -5.20 14.83 -18.77
C PHE A 29 -4.30 16.03 -18.57
N THR A 30 -3.50 16.38 -19.56
CA THR A 30 -2.50 17.45 -19.47
C THR A 30 -2.85 18.58 -20.44
N ASP A 31 -2.74 19.83 -19.97
CA ASP A 31 -2.85 21.05 -20.78
C ASP A 31 -1.83 22.11 -20.30
N LYS A 32 -1.88 23.34 -20.85
CA LYS A 32 -0.98 24.44 -20.48
C LYS A 32 -1.05 24.87 -19.00
N ARG A 33 -2.07 24.45 -18.25
CA ARG A 33 -2.25 24.75 -16.81
C ARG A 33 -1.63 23.69 -15.91
N GLY A 34 -1.28 22.50 -16.45
CA GLY A 34 -0.79 21.35 -15.69
C GLY A 34 -1.55 20.08 -16.07
N TYR A 35 -1.97 19.31 -15.06
CA TYR A 35 -2.69 18.07 -15.32
C TYR A 35 -3.86 17.84 -14.35
N PHE A 36 -4.84 17.07 -14.82
CA PHE A 36 -5.95 16.54 -14.03
C PHE A 36 -5.89 15.02 -14.01
N ARG A 37 -6.19 14.41 -12.85
CA ARG A 37 -6.20 12.97 -12.64
C ARG A 37 -7.36 12.55 -11.76
N GLU A 38 -8.07 11.51 -12.18
CA GLU A 38 -9.00 10.80 -11.32
C GLU A 38 -8.24 9.79 -10.46
N LEU A 39 -8.40 9.83 -9.14
CA LEU A 39 -7.74 8.91 -8.22
C LEU A 39 -8.55 7.64 -7.98
N PHE A 40 -9.87 7.77 -7.93
CA PHE A 40 -10.77 6.68 -7.61
C PHE A 40 -12.16 6.91 -8.21
N LEU A 41 -12.73 5.84 -8.75
CA LEU A 41 -14.14 5.77 -9.12
C LEU A 41 -14.71 4.49 -8.50
N LYS A 42 -15.83 4.60 -7.77
CA LYS A 42 -16.46 3.47 -7.08
C LYS A 42 -16.80 2.30 -8.01
N ARG A 43 -17.19 2.60 -9.25
CA ARG A 43 -17.51 1.58 -10.27
C ARG A 43 -16.35 0.67 -10.67
N ASP A 44 -15.09 1.11 -10.44
CA ASP A 44 -13.90 0.38 -10.87
C ASP A 44 -13.38 -0.56 -9.79
N LEU A 45 -13.71 -0.27 -8.54
CA LEU A 45 -13.36 -1.09 -7.38
C LEU A 45 -14.52 -1.04 -6.39
N ASP A 46 -15.31 -2.12 -6.37
CA ASP A 46 -16.47 -2.24 -5.47
C ASP A 46 -16.03 -2.54 -4.05
N LYS A 47 -15.48 -1.51 -3.40
CA LYS A 47 -15.11 -1.50 -2.00
C LYS A 47 -15.69 -0.28 -1.32
N LYS A 48 -16.12 -0.46 -0.07
CA LYS A 48 -16.52 0.65 0.78
C LYS A 48 -15.28 1.18 1.49
N PHE A 49 -14.88 2.41 1.18
CA PHE A 49 -13.83 3.12 1.91
C PHE A 49 -14.46 4.04 2.94
N VAL A 50 -14.00 3.95 4.18
CA VAL A 50 -14.57 4.68 5.33
C VAL A 50 -13.57 5.63 5.99
N PHE A 51 -12.30 5.55 5.60
CA PHE A 51 -11.22 6.31 6.21
C PHE A 51 -10.17 6.67 5.16
N GLU A 52 -9.80 7.95 5.12
CA GLU A 52 -8.76 8.46 4.21
C GLU A 52 -7.73 9.26 4.99
N TYR A 53 -6.49 9.17 4.56
CA TYR A 53 -5.38 9.98 5.07
C TYR A 53 -4.25 10.06 4.06
N TYR A 54 -3.29 10.92 4.32
CA TYR A 54 -2.04 10.97 3.56
C TYR A 54 -0.82 10.98 4.49
N SER A 55 0.33 10.63 3.94
CA SER A 55 1.61 10.75 4.62
C SER A 55 2.61 11.48 3.73
N LEU A 56 3.37 12.40 4.30
CA LEU A 56 4.50 13.06 3.67
C LEU A 56 5.80 12.44 4.20
N SER A 57 6.71 12.09 3.30
CA SER A 57 7.97 11.43 3.66
C SER A 57 9.16 12.08 2.94
N LYS A 58 10.24 12.30 3.70
CA LYS A 58 11.55 12.63 3.12
C LYS A 58 12.12 11.41 2.39
N LYS A 59 13.08 11.62 1.50
CA LYS A 59 13.80 10.53 0.83
C LYS A 59 14.41 9.55 1.84
N ASN A 60 14.40 8.27 1.52
CA ASN A 60 14.89 7.17 2.36
C ASN A 60 14.14 6.96 3.69
N VAL A 61 12.93 7.50 3.85
CA VAL A 61 12.05 7.10 4.95
C VAL A 61 11.43 5.76 4.62
N LEU A 62 11.49 4.83 5.58
CA LEU A 62 10.79 3.54 5.52
C LEU A 62 9.70 3.51 6.58
N ARG A 63 8.51 3.06 6.20
CA ARG A 63 7.36 2.83 7.09
C ARG A 63 6.83 1.43 6.86
N GLY A 64 6.64 0.66 7.92
CA GLY A 64 6.05 -0.69 7.83
C GLY A 64 6.91 -1.79 8.45
N LEU A 65 6.56 -3.03 8.18
CA LEU A 65 5.34 -3.48 7.52
C LEU A 65 4.18 -3.50 8.52
N HIS A 66 3.07 -2.81 8.24
CA HIS A 66 1.96 -2.67 9.17
C HIS A 66 0.76 -3.50 8.74
N LEU A 67 0.15 -4.17 9.71
CA LEU A 67 -1.04 -4.98 9.57
C LEU A 67 -2.00 -4.67 10.72
N GLN A 68 -3.29 -4.59 10.44
CA GLN A 68 -4.34 -4.48 11.45
C GLN A 68 -5.07 -5.83 11.55
N LEU A 69 -5.10 -6.39 12.76
CA LEU A 69 -5.55 -7.77 12.99
C LEU A 69 -7.05 -7.85 13.23
N LYS A 70 -7.59 -7.03 14.15
CA LYS A 70 -9.03 -6.86 14.31
C LYS A 70 -9.47 -5.73 13.39
N LYS A 71 -10.61 -5.88 12.69
CA LYS A 71 -11.06 -4.93 11.66
C LYS A 71 -9.98 -4.70 10.59
N PRO A 72 -9.56 -5.74 9.89
CA PRO A 72 -8.47 -5.65 8.93
C PRO A 72 -8.76 -4.58 7.88
N GLN A 73 -7.72 -3.87 7.44
CA GLN A 73 -7.82 -2.77 6.49
C GLN A 73 -7.32 -3.19 5.11
N GLY A 74 -8.20 -3.15 4.11
CA GLY A 74 -7.79 -3.02 2.72
C GLY A 74 -7.38 -1.57 2.44
N LYS A 75 -6.39 -1.36 1.62
CA LYS A 75 -5.83 -0.03 1.33
C LYS A 75 -5.71 0.19 -0.18
N LEU A 76 -6.32 1.27 -0.66
CA LEU A 76 -6.00 1.79 -1.98
C LEU A 76 -4.98 2.92 -1.79
N ILE A 77 -3.77 2.74 -2.30
CA ILE A 77 -2.69 3.71 -2.19
C ILE A 77 -2.40 4.37 -3.52
N THR A 78 -2.10 5.67 -3.50
CA THR A 78 -1.77 6.46 -4.68
C THR A 78 -0.65 7.45 -4.34
N VAL A 79 0.41 7.47 -5.12
CA VAL A 79 1.49 8.46 -4.98
C VAL A 79 1.05 9.76 -5.65
N LEU A 80 0.80 10.80 -4.84
CA LEU A 80 0.41 12.13 -5.33
C LEU A 80 1.62 12.99 -5.70
N SER A 81 2.76 12.77 -5.03
CA SER A 81 4.05 13.40 -5.35
C SER A 81 5.19 12.47 -5.00
N GLY A 82 6.25 12.49 -5.79
CA GLY A 82 7.45 11.68 -5.57
C GLY A 82 7.36 10.26 -6.08
N LYS A 83 8.04 9.35 -5.40
CA LYS A 83 8.20 7.94 -5.79
C LYS A 83 8.43 7.06 -4.57
N ILE A 84 7.87 5.86 -4.56
CA ILE A 84 8.07 4.84 -3.53
C ILE A 84 8.49 3.50 -4.13
N PHE A 85 9.16 2.69 -3.32
CA PHE A 85 9.23 1.24 -3.45
C PHE A 85 8.28 0.65 -2.41
N ASP A 86 7.25 0.00 -2.87
CA ASP A 86 6.14 -0.54 -2.10
C ASP A 86 6.29 -2.04 -1.86
N VAL A 87 5.85 -2.52 -0.71
CA VAL A 87 5.88 -3.93 -0.31
C VAL A 87 4.56 -4.31 0.33
N ALA A 88 3.92 -5.35 -0.21
CA ALA A 88 2.71 -5.97 0.32
C ALA A 88 2.99 -7.45 0.63
N LEU A 89 3.09 -7.82 1.91
CA LEU A 89 3.32 -9.18 2.40
C LEU A 89 1.99 -9.87 2.68
N ASP A 90 1.73 -11.00 2.03
CA ASP A 90 0.51 -11.80 2.25
C ASP A 90 0.59 -12.57 3.57
N CYS A 91 -0.25 -12.18 4.54
CA CYS A 91 -0.37 -12.81 5.86
C CYS A 91 -1.62 -13.69 5.99
N ARG A 92 -2.37 -13.94 4.92
CA ARG A 92 -3.58 -14.77 4.91
C ARG A 92 -3.21 -16.23 4.83
N ARG A 93 -3.54 -17.02 5.86
CA ARG A 93 -3.13 -18.44 5.98
C ARG A 93 -3.57 -19.31 4.81
N GLU A 94 -4.83 -19.13 4.36
CA GLU A 94 -5.44 -19.92 3.30
C GLU A 94 -4.99 -19.48 1.90
N SER A 95 -4.14 -18.45 1.81
CA SER A 95 -3.67 -17.94 0.53
C SER A 95 -2.55 -18.80 -0.06
N LYS A 96 -2.63 -19.09 -1.36
CA LYS A 96 -1.54 -19.73 -2.12
C LYS A 96 -0.23 -18.92 -2.11
N THR A 97 -0.31 -17.64 -1.73
CA THR A 97 0.83 -16.73 -1.61
C THR A 97 1.17 -16.35 -0.18
N PHE A 98 0.65 -17.12 0.81
CA PHE A 98 0.98 -16.92 2.22
C PHE A 98 2.49 -16.85 2.45
N GLY A 99 2.94 -15.85 3.23
CA GLY A 99 4.36 -15.61 3.51
C GLY A 99 5.18 -15.06 2.35
N LYS A 100 4.57 -14.89 1.15
CA LYS A 100 5.22 -14.24 0.01
C LYS A 100 4.84 -12.76 -0.04
N PHE A 101 5.69 -11.95 -0.65
CA PHE A 101 5.43 -10.52 -0.80
C PHE A 101 5.43 -10.10 -2.28
N TYR A 102 4.69 -9.04 -2.55
CA TYR A 102 4.69 -8.32 -3.80
C TYR A 102 5.45 -7.00 -3.64
N THR A 103 6.20 -6.61 -4.64
CA THR A 103 6.86 -5.31 -4.69
C THR A 103 6.49 -4.54 -5.93
N ALA A 104 6.38 -3.22 -5.82
CA ALA A 104 6.16 -2.32 -6.94
C ALA A 104 6.87 -0.98 -6.71
N GLU A 105 7.39 -0.38 -7.77
CA GLU A 105 7.71 1.04 -7.76
C GLU A 105 6.47 1.81 -8.21
N LEU A 106 6.03 2.76 -7.40
CA LEU A 106 4.90 3.64 -7.70
C LEU A 106 5.38 5.09 -7.69
N SER A 107 4.89 5.88 -8.63
CA SER A 107 5.30 7.28 -8.75
C SER A 107 4.14 8.18 -9.19
N GLU A 108 4.26 9.46 -8.90
CA GLU A 108 3.33 10.49 -9.37
C GLU A 108 3.21 10.53 -10.91
N LYS A 109 4.27 10.13 -11.64
CA LYS A 109 4.30 10.23 -13.10
C LYS A 109 3.33 9.27 -13.79
N GLU A 110 3.03 8.13 -13.18
CA GLU A 110 2.31 7.04 -13.85
C GLU A 110 0.81 7.00 -13.61
N ASN A 111 0.28 7.84 -12.69
CA ASN A 111 -1.12 7.81 -12.26
C ASN A 111 -1.59 6.37 -11.92
N THR A 112 -0.77 5.69 -11.12
CA THR A 112 -0.99 4.31 -10.73
C THR A 112 -1.38 4.24 -9.27
N SER A 113 -2.45 3.50 -8.96
CA SER A 113 -2.86 3.16 -7.61
C SER A 113 -2.73 1.65 -7.39
N LEU A 114 -2.34 1.24 -6.19
CA LEU A 114 -2.27 -0.16 -5.78
C LEU A 114 -3.35 -0.43 -4.73
N TYR A 115 -4.24 -1.37 -5.01
CA TYR A 115 -5.16 -1.91 -4.00
C TYR A 115 -4.53 -3.12 -3.33
N ILE A 116 -4.33 -3.00 -2.03
CA ILE A 116 -3.79 -4.03 -1.15
C ILE A 116 -4.96 -4.52 -0.29
N PRO A 117 -5.42 -5.77 -0.44
CA PRO A 117 -6.57 -6.26 0.30
C PRO A 117 -6.28 -6.48 1.79
N GLU A 118 -7.33 -6.73 2.54
CA GLU A 118 -7.27 -7.14 3.94
C GLU A 118 -6.37 -8.37 4.11
N GLY A 119 -5.64 -8.44 5.22
CA GLY A 119 -4.75 -9.55 5.53
C GLY A 119 -3.33 -9.43 4.95
N PHE A 120 -3.02 -8.30 4.29
CA PHE A 120 -1.65 -7.99 3.89
C PHE A 120 -0.98 -7.06 4.91
N ALA A 121 0.28 -7.34 5.25
CA ALA A 121 1.14 -6.38 5.91
C ALA A 121 1.76 -5.46 4.84
N HIS A 122 1.62 -4.15 5.03
CA HIS A 122 2.02 -3.14 4.06
C HIS A 122 3.13 -2.25 4.58
N GLY A 123 4.10 -1.96 3.71
CA GLY A 123 5.14 -0.99 3.97
C GLY A 123 5.75 -0.44 2.69
N PHE A 124 6.46 0.66 2.81
CA PHE A 124 7.15 1.28 1.67
C PHE A 124 8.41 2.01 2.11
N CYS A 125 9.30 2.26 1.17
CA CYS A 125 10.32 3.29 1.33
C CYS A 125 10.19 4.37 0.26
N SER A 126 10.38 5.64 0.67
CA SER A 126 10.38 6.77 -0.25
C SER A 126 11.70 6.87 -1.01
N LEU A 127 11.62 7.03 -2.33
CA LEU A 127 12.76 7.14 -3.24
C LEU A 127 13.06 8.60 -3.61
N ALA A 128 12.13 9.51 -3.32
CA ALA A 128 12.26 10.95 -3.56
C ALA A 128 11.95 11.77 -2.29
N ASN A 129 12.39 13.03 -2.27
CA ASN A 129 11.95 13.99 -1.25
C ASN A 129 10.49 14.39 -1.47
N ASN A 130 9.84 14.85 -0.40
CA ASN A 130 8.44 15.31 -0.43
C ASN A 130 7.48 14.28 -1.06
N THR A 131 7.75 12.98 -0.80
CA THR A 131 6.88 11.92 -1.29
C THR A 131 5.55 11.95 -0.52
N LEU A 132 4.48 12.28 -1.23
CA LEU A 132 3.12 12.37 -0.70
C LEU A 132 2.33 11.14 -1.15
N LEU A 133 1.97 10.28 -0.19
CA LEU A 133 1.22 9.07 -0.41
C LEU A 133 -0.17 9.19 0.20
N HIS A 134 -1.20 9.03 -0.62
CA HIS A 134 -2.61 9.04 -0.25
C HIS A 134 -3.12 7.61 -0.05
N TYR A 135 -4.00 7.44 0.95
CA TYR A 135 -4.59 6.17 1.33
C TYR A 135 -6.09 6.28 1.45
N ARG A 136 -6.81 5.31 0.88
CA ARG A 136 -8.21 4.99 1.19
C ARG A 136 -8.28 3.64 1.86
N CYS A 137 -8.95 3.56 3.00
CA CYS A 137 -9.00 2.37 3.83
C CYS A 137 -10.42 1.85 3.99
N THR A 138 -10.58 0.52 3.96
CA THR A 138 -11.89 -0.15 4.10
C THR A 138 -12.38 -0.18 5.54
N ASN A 139 -11.50 0.05 6.52
CA ASN A 139 -11.82 0.14 7.96
C ASN A 139 -11.10 1.32 8.62
N TYR A 140 -11.64 1.79 9.75
CA TYR A 140 -10.97 2.77 10.60
C TYR A 140 -9.70 2.20 11.21
N ARG A 141 -8.79 3.10 11.58
CA ARG A 141 -7.58 2.69 12.30
C ARG A 141 -7.91 2.21 13.71
N ASP A 142 -7.47 0.99 14.04
CA ASP A 142 -7.53 0.42 15.37
C ASP A 142 -6.11 0.21 15.92
N LYS A 143 -5.67 1.17 16.74
CA LYS A 143 -4.32 1.17 17.32
C LYS A 143 -4.05 -0.06 18.20
N ASN A 144 -5.09 -0.63 18.82
CA ASN A 144 -4.97 -1.75 19.75
C ASN A 144 -4.77 -3.09 19.02
N SER A 145 -5.14 -3.16 17.75
CA SER A 145 -4.95 -4.35 16.91
C SER A 145 -3.91 -4.17 15.81
N GLU A 146 -3.27 -2.99 15.76
CA GLU A 146 -2.19 -2.72 14.82
C GLU A 146 -0.91 -3.42 15.25
N THR A 147 -0.36 -4.25 14.39
CA THR A 147 0.92 -4.90 14.58
C THR A 147 1.86 -4.58 13.43
N GLY A 148 3.14 -4.89 13.60
CA GLY A 148 4.15 -4.70 12.57
C GLY A 148 5.07 -5.90 12.45
N ILE A 149 5.45 -6.20 11.21
CA ILE A 149 6.49 -7.19 10.89
C ILE A 149 7.77 -6.44 10.57
N TYR A 150 8.88 -6.94 11.11
CA TYR A 150 10.18 -6.28 10.99
C TYR A 150 10.61 -6.20 9.51
N TRP A 151 10.81 -5.00 9.04
CA TRP A 151 11.09 -4.72 7.62
C TRP A 151 12.39 -5.36 7.09
N LYS A 152 13.35 -5.63 7.99
CA LYS A 152 14.66 -6.28 7.69
C LYS A 152 14.70 -7.73 8.16
N ASP A 153 13.55 -8.40 8.16
CA ASP A 153 13.45 -9.81 8.49
C ASP A 153 14.26 -10.65 7.49
N LYS A 154 15.16 -11.52 8.01
CA LYS A 154 16.05 -12.34 7.18
C LYS A 154 15.31 -13.45 6.46
N ASP A 155 14.26 -13.99 7.05
CA ASP A 155 13.47 -15.08 6.48
C ASP A 155 12.59 -14.57 5.32
N LEU A 156 12.13 -13.30 5.40
CA LEU A 156 11.43 -12.65 4.29
C LEU A 156 12.38 -12.21 3.19
N ALA A 157 13.62 -11.85 3.52
CA ALA A 157 14.67 -11.43 2.57
C ALA A 157 14.21 -10.35 1.55
N ILE A 158 13.43 -9.36 2.00
CA ILE A 158 12.94 -8.29 1.13
C ILE A 158 14.13 -7.47 0.60
N ASN A 159 14.27 -7.44 -0.72
CA ASN A 159 15.35 -6.70 -1.37
C ASN A 159 15.00 -5.20 -1.49
N TRP A 160 15.14 -4.49 -0.40
CA TRP A 160 14.94 -3.06 -0.37
C TRP A 160 15.99 -2.31 -1.22
N PRO A 161 15.63 -1.23 -1.95
CA PRO A 161 16.51 -0.56 -2.90
C PRO A 161 17.67 0.22 -2.25
N LYS A 162 17.71 0.31 -0.92
CA LYS A 162 18.77 0.97 -0.14
C LYS A 162 19.17 0.13 1.07
N LYS A 163 20.38 0.39 1.60
CA LYS A 163 20.89 -0.30 2.81
C LYS A 163 20.57 0.47 4.10
N LYS A 164 20.36 1.79 4.03
CA LYS A 164 20.10 2.67 5.19
C LYS A 164 18.82 3.46 4.99
N PHE A 165 17.96 3.46 6.02
CA PHE A 165 16.67 4.15 6.03
C PHE A 165 16.46 4.95 7.31
N PHE A 166 15.64 6.00 7.22
CA PHE A 166 15.04 6.63 8.39
C PHE A 166 13.78 5.85 8.77
N VAL A 167 13.86 5.17 9.91
CA VAL A 167 12.80 4.30 10.41
C VAL A 167 12.35 4.77 11.79
N SER A 168 11.04 4.79 12.05
CA SER A 168 10.51 5.18 13.36
C SER A 168 10.97 4.22 14.47
N SER A 169 11.00 4.71 15.72
CA SER A 169 11.31 3.85 16.89
C SER A 169 10.31 2.68 17.02
N LYS A 170 9.04 2.90 16.62
CA LYS A 170 8.01 1.85 16.57
C LYS A 170 8.40 0.77 15.54
N ASP A 171 8.71 1.15 14.31
CA ASP A 171 8.97 0.20 13.23
C ASP A 171 10.29 -0.56 13.41
N LYS A 172 11.25 0.02 14.14
CA LYS A 172 12.49 -0.68 14.56
C LYS A 172 12.22 -1.81 15.54
N LYS A 173 11.12 -1.74 16.30
CA LYS A 173 10.72 -2.73 17.32
C LYS A 173 9.71 -3.76 16.80
N ASN A 174 9.34 -3.71 15.52
CA ASN A 174 8.45 -4.69 14.92
C ASN A 174 9.03 -6.10 15.07
N ILE A 175 8.14 -7.10 15.17
CA ILE A 175 8.52 -8.49 15.42
C ILE A 175 8.95 -9.21 14.16
N LEU A 176 9.76 -10.24 14.28
CA LEU A 176 10.11 -11.12 13.15
C LEU A 176 8.87 -11.87 12.66
N PHE A 177 8.85 -12.19 11.38
CA PHE A 177 7.71 -12.89 10.75
C PHE A 177 7.41 -14.22 11.44
N LYS A 178 8.44 -15.03 11.76
CA LYS A 178 8.26 -16.28 12.52
C LYS A 178 7.61 -16.06 13.90
N ASN A 179 7.94 -14.98 14.59
CA ASN A 179 7.35 -14.65 15.88
C ASN A 179 5.90 -14.19 15.73
N PHE A 180 5.59 -13.45 14.65
CA PHE A 180 4.23 -13.09 14.27
C PHE A 180 3.38 -14.35 14.05
N LEU A 181 3.86 -15.34 13.29
CA LEU A 181 3.16 -16.61 13.02
C LEU A 181 2.89 -17.41 14.28
N ASN A 182 3.79 -17.35 15.27
CA ASN A 182 3.64 -18.05 16.55
C ASN A 182 2.78 -17.30 17.57
N SER A 183 2.43 -16.04 17.30
CA SER A 183 1.62 -15.23 18.22
C SER A 183 0.20 -15.79 18.37
N LYS A 184 -0.34 -15.74 19.60
CA LYS A 184 -1.72 -16.14 19.90
C LYS A 184 -2.72 -15.41 19.00
N ILE A 185 -2.55 -14.11 18.87
CA ILE A 185 -3.40 -13.25 18.06
C ILE A 185 -3.45 -13.72 16.59
N PHE A 186 -2.31 -14.03 15.98
CA PHE A 186 -2.31 -14.53 14.60
C PHE A 186 -3.00 -15.89 14.48
N LYS A 187 -2.89 -16.77 15.50
CA LYS A 187 -3.55 -18.09 15.50
C LYS A 187 -5.06 -18.00 15.53
N GLU A 188 -5.62 -16.95 16.12
CA GLU A 188 -7.06 -16.75 16.29
C GLU A 188 -7.73 -15.97 15.14
N ILE A 189 -6.95 -15.32 14.26
CA ILE A 189 -7.50 -14.49 13.20
C ILE A 189 -7.68 -15.27 11.90
N LYS A 190 -8.85 -15.08 11.30
CA LYS A 190 -9.17 -15.48 9.92
C LYS A 190 -9.24 -14.21 9.06
N PHE A 191 -8.51 -14.19 7.96
CA PHE A 191 -8.57 -13.15 6.93
C PHE A 191 -9.30 -13.68 5.69
#